data_a7b2de20d7927a86dc2f55d08a591fe3
#
_entry.id   a7b2de20d7927a86dc2f55d08a591fe3
#
_cell.length_a   1.000
_cell.length_b   1.000
_cell.length_c   1.000
_cell.angle_alpha   90.00
_cell.angle_beta   90.00
_cell.angle_gamma   90.00
#
_symmetry.space_group_name_H-M   'P 1'
#
loop_
_entity.id
_entity.type
_entity.pdbx_description
1 polymer ?
#
loop_
_entity_poly.entity_id
_entity_poly.type
_entity_poly.pdbx_seq_one_letter_code
_entity_poly.pdbx_strand_id
1 'polypeptide(L)'
;MKVFGQKIGIWYKTGGWANYIFNTLLEELNYDIERVIKNERYIEMKNGDVIRFLSMNDSHRGTRLTMSFVQTDDQVDGETYRFINNVIRPSTVYGPVYRANEYEDLFAFKRREI
;
A
#
# COMPACT_ATOMS: atom_id res chain seq x y z
N MET A 1 20.50 17.98 -0.26
CA MET A 1 19.08 18.27 -0.04
C MET A 1 18.32 16.97 0.11
N LYS A 2 17.52 16.88 1.16
CA LYS A 2 16.76 15.66 1.42
C LYS A 2 15.49 15.67 0.56
N VAL A 3 15.35 14.68 -0.30
CA VAL A 3 14.16 14.54 -1.13
C VAL A 3 13.13 13.71 -0.35
N PHE A 4 11.95 14.26 -0.18
CA PHE A 4 10.86 13.54 0.46
C PHE A 4 10.18 12.62 -0.55
N GLY A 5 10.29 11.32 -0.33
CA GLY A 5 9.63 10.34 -1.17
C GLY A 5 8.17 10.13 -0.80
N GLN A 6 7.50 9.35 -1.63
CA GLN A 6 6.14 8.92 -1.38
C GLN A 6 6.10 7.94 -0.21
N LYS A 7 5.04 8.01 0.60
CA LYS A 7 4.76 7.01 1.64
C LYS A 7 3.54 6.22 1.20
N ILE A 8 3.78 5.05 0.68
CA ILE A 8 2.76 4.22 0.05
C ILE A 8 2.32 3.13 1.02
N GLY A 9 1.02 3.07 1.28
CA GLY A 9 0.42 2.02 2.10
C GLY A 9 -0.26 0.98 1.23
N ILE A 10 0.00 -0.29 1.49
CA ILE A 10 -0.71 -1.39 0.85
C ILE A 10 -1.49 -2.12 1.93
N TRP A 11 -2.81 -1.95 1.92
CA TRP A 11 -3.71 -2.48 2.93
C TRP A 11 -4.24 -3.82 2.49
N TYR A 12 -3.95 -4.86 3.28
CA TYR A 12 -4.28 -6.23 2.90
C TYR A 12 -5.29 -6.85 3.85
N LYS A 13 -6.14 -7.73 3.30
CA LYS A 13 -7.10 -8.55 4.05
C LYS A 13 -6.50 -9.91 4.42
N THR A 14 -5.68 -10.47 3.55
CA THR A 14 -5.11 -11.81 3.70
C THR A 14 -3.61 -11.78 3.60
N GLY A 15 -2.95 -12.59 4.46
CA GLY A 15 -1.49 -12.69 4.47
C GLY A 15 -0.92 -13.29 3.18
N GLY A 16 -1.66 -14.19 2.56
CA GLY A 16 -1.22 -14.80 1.30
C GLY A 16 -1.11 -13.78 0.16
N TRP A 17 -2.10 -12.90 0.05
CA TRP A 17 -2.07 -11.83 -0.93
C TRP A 17 -0.93 -10.85 -0.63
N ALA A 18 -0.77 -10.49 0.64
CA ALA A 18 0.30 -9.59 1.05
C ALA A 18 1.68 -10.16 0.70
N ASN A 19 1.89 -11.45 0.95
CA ASN A 19 3.15 -12.11 0.60
C ASN A 19 3.38 -12.14 -0.92
N TYR A 20 2.35 -12.42 -1.68
CA TYR A 20 2.44 -12.42 -3.14
C TYR A 20 2.86 -11.03 -3.65
N ILE A 21 2.18 -9.99 -3.22
CA ILE A 21 2.51 -8.62 -3.65
C ILE A 21 3.91 -8.21 -3.17
N PHE A 22 4.24 -8.51 -1.92
CA PHE A 22 5.53 -8.16 -1.34
C PHE A 22 6.69 -8.83 -2.10
N ASN A 23 6.59 -10.13 -2.34
CA ASN A 23 7.64 -10.87 -3.05
C ASN A 23 7.77 -10.39 -4.49
N THR A 24 6.67 -10.07 -5.15
CA THR A 24 6.69 -9.54 -6.52
C THR A 24 7.36 -8.17 -6.56
N LEU A 25 7.07 -7.31 -5.58
CA LEU A 25 7.74 -6.01 -5.47
C LEU A 25 9.25 -6.16 -5.28
N LEU A 26 9.68 -7.11 -4.45
CA LEU A 26 11.11 -7.34 -4.23
C LEU A 26 11.82 -7.76 -5.52
N GLU A 27 11.18 -8.57 -6.35
CA GLU A 27 11.74 -9.00 -7.63
C GLU A 27 11.76 -7.86 -8.65
N GLU A 28 10.65 -7.15 -8.79
CA GLU A 28 10.48 -6.12 -9.82
C GLU A 28 11.27 -4.85 -9.52
N LEU A 29 11.41 -4.50 -8.25
CA LEU A 29 12.07 -3.26 -7.84
C LEU A 29 13.50 -3.49 -7.35
N ASN A 30 14.04 -4.66 -7.52
CA ASN A 30 15.29 -5.13 -6.94
C ASN A 30 16.43 -4.09 -6.94
N TYR A 31 16.69 -3.45 -8.08
CA TYR A 31 17.80 -2.51 -8.21
C TYR A 31 17.54 -1.16 -7.55
N ASP A 32 16.28 -0.84 -7.27
CA ASP A 32 15.89 0.45 -6.72
C ASP A 32 15.65 0.40 -5.22
N ILE A 33 15.81 -0.76 -4.60
CA ILE A 33 15.57 -0.96 -3.17
C ILE A 33 16.82 -0.60 -2.36
N GLU A 34 16.64 0.25 -1.36
CA GLU A 34 17.68 0.60 -0.40
C GLU A 34 17.68 -0.33 0.80
N ARG A 35 16.51 -0.64 1.37
CA ARG A 35 16.39 -1.44 2.57
C ARG A 35 15.06 -2.19 2.61
N VAL A 36 15.09 -3.41 3.17
CA VAL A 36 13.89 -4.23 3.35
C VAL A 36 13.84 -4.73 4.79
N ILE A 37 12.67 -4.63 5.42
CA ILE A 37 12.38 -5.29 6.70
C ILE A 37 11.30 -6.33 6.43
N LYS A 38 11.72 -7.58 6.26
CA LYS A 38 10.84 -8.65 5.77
C LYS A 38 9.68 -8.98 6.69
N ASN A 39 9.91 -9.01 8.00
CA ASN A 39 8.87 -9.36 8.96
C ASN A 39 7.79 -8.28 9.08
N GLU A 40 8.09 -7.07 8.68
CA GLU A 40 7.14 -5.97 8.67
C GLU A 40 6.57 -5.70 7.27
N ARG A 41 7.08 -6.36 6.24
CA ARG A 41 6.80 -6.09 4.84
C ARG A 41 6.98 -4.59 4.54
N TYR A 42 8.18 -4.10 4.82
CA TYR A 42 8.55 -2.69 4.70
C TYR A 42 9.68 -2.56 3.70
N ILE A 43 9.53 -1.65 2.73
CA ILE A 43 10.53 -1.44 1.69
C ILE A 43 10.86 0.05 1.61
N GLU A 44 12.16 0.38 1.70
CA GLU A 44 12.66 1.72 1.42
C GLU A 44 13.34 1.72 0.07
N MET A 45 12.95 2.65 -0.79
CA MET A 45 13.53 2.82 -2.12
C MET A 45 14.68 3.82 -2.06
N LYS A 46 15.62 3.70 -3.02
CA LYS A 46 16.77 4.61 -3.10
C LYS A 46 16.38 6.06 -3.32
N ASN A 47 15.24 6.32 -3.97
CA ASN A 47 14.73 7.67 -4.19
C ASN A 47 14.02 8.27 -2.97
N GLY A 48 13.93 7.53 -1.87
CA GLY A 48 13.25 7.97 -0.65
C GLY A 48 11.81 7.50 -0.49
N ASP A 49 11.25 6.85 -1.49
CA ASP A 49 9.90 6.27 -1.38
C ASP A 49 9.90 5.13 -0.37
N VAL A 50 8.80 5.00 0.36
CA VAL A 50 8.58 3.93 1.34
C VAL A 50 7.30 3.21 1.01
N ILE A 51 7.36 1.88 1.03
CA ILE A 51 6.19 1.03 0.83
C ILE A 51 5.98 0.22 2.11
N ARG A 52 4.79 0.36 2.72
CA ARG A 52 4.42 -0.34 3.95
C ARG A 52 3.17 -1.17 3.70
N PHE A 53 3.17 -2.38 4.23
CA PHE A 53 1.98 -3.23 4.21
C PHE A 53 1.27 -3.13 5.55
N LEU A 54 -0.03 -2.91 5.51
CA LEU A 54 -0.86 -2.68 6.70
C LEU A 54 -2.05 -3.64 6.67
N SER A 55 -2.27 -4.34 7.78
CA SER A 55 -3.41 -5.24 7.88
C SER A 55 -4.71 -4.45 8.04
N MET A 56 -5.73 -4.84 7.30
CA MET A 56 -7.06 -4.25 7.44
C MET A 56 -7.79 -4.73 8.70
N ASN A 57 -7.21 -5.69 9.43
CA ASN A 57 -7.79 -6.19 10.67
C ASN A 57 -7.37 -5.38 11.89
N ASP A 58 -6.34 -4.55 11.75
CA ASP A 58 -5.78 -3.78 12.86
C ASP A 58 -5.99 -2.28 12.64
N SER A 59 -6.04 -1.54 13.75
CA SER A 59 -6.10 -0.10 13.69
C SER A 59 -4.68 0.47 13.63
N HIS A 60 -4.38 1.22 12.56
CA HIS A 60 -3.07 1.84 12.35
C HIS A 60 -3.19 3.36 12.52
N ARG A 61 -3.66 3.77 13.69
CA ARG A 61 -3.82 5.20 14.01
C ARG A 61 -2.47 5.90 14.01
N GLY A 62 -2.45 7.11 13.48
CA GLY A 62 -1.24 7.92 13.42
C GLY A 62 -0.35 7.61 12.21
N THR A 63 -0.70 6.63 11.40
CA THR A 63 0.01 6.37 10.15
C THR A 63 -0.29 7.48 9.16
N ARG A 64 0.76 8.03 8.53
CA ARG A 64 0.62 9.08 7.52
C ARG A 64 1.15 8.58 6.20
N LEU A 65 0.26 8.52 5.21
CA LEU A 65 0.55 8.01 3.88
C LEU A 65 0.25 9.07 2.84
N THR A 66 0.96 9.04 1.73
CA THR A 66 0.69 9.92 0.59
C THR A 66 -0.18 9.24 -0.45
N MET A 67 -0.32 7.92 -0.37
CA MET A 67 -1.07 7.12 -1.31
C MET A 67 -1.38 5.78 -0.65
N SER A 68 -2.54 5.22 -0.92
CA SER A 68 -2.93 3.90 -0.41
C SER A 68 -3.48 3.01 -1.52
N PHE A 69 -3.16 1.73 -1.40
CA PHE A 69 -3.77 0.66 -2.20
C PHE A 69 -4.52 -0.25 -1.23
N VAL A 70 -5.70 -0.68 -1.62
CA VAL A 70 -6.57 -1.51 -0.78
C VAL A 70 -6.87 -2.80 -1.50
N GLN A 71 -6.58 -3.93 -0.87
CA GLN A 71 -6.93 -5.24 -1.41
C GLN A 71 -8.45 -5.33 -1.54
N THR A 72 -8.95 -5.32 -2.75
CA THR A 72 -10.36 -5.49 -3.05
C THR A 72 -10.54 -5.85 -4.52
N ASP A 73 -11.62 -6.53 -4.83
CA ASP A 73 -12.00 -6.79 -6.22
C ASP A 73 -12.79 -5.59 -6.79
N ASP A 74 -13.45 -5.79 -7.93
CA ASP A 74 -14.19 -4.73 -8.61
C ASP A 74 -15.40 -4.24 -7.81
N GLN A 75 -15.89 -5.06 -6.87
CA GLN A 75 -17.02 -4.67 -6.01
C GLN A 75 -16.52 -4.52 -4.58
N VAL A 76 -16.48 -3.26 -4.12
CA VAL A 76 -16.08 -2.97 -2.75
C VAL A 76 -17.28 -3.20 -1.83
N ASP A 77 -17.17 -4.18 -0.92
CA ASP A 77 -18.26 -4.45 0.03
C ASP A 77 -18.39 -3.37 1.09
N GLY A 78 -19.52 -3.39 1.81
CA GLY A 78 -19.82 -2.34 2.79
C GLY A 78 -18.85 -2.28 3.96
N GLU A 79 -18.34 -3.43 4.40
CA GLU A 79 -17.35 -3.50 5.48
C GLU A 79 -16.03 -2.87 5.06
N THR A 80 -15.58 -3.18 3.84
CA THR A 80 -14.38 -2.57 3.27
C THR A 80 -14.55 -1.07 3.10
N TYR A 81 -15.71 -0.61 2.62
CA TYR A 81 -16.00 0.81 2.49
C TYR A 81 -15.92 1.53 3.83
N ARG A 82 -16.46 0.94 4.88
CA ARG A 82 -16.39 1.54 6.23
C ARG A 82 -14.95 1.66 6.69
N PHE A 83 -14.15 0.63 6.49
CA PHE A 83 -12.74 0.66 6.87
C PHE A 83 -11.97 1.72 6.06
N ILE A 84 -12.23 1.81 4.76
CA ILE A 84 -11.61 2.83 3.92
C ILE A 84 -11.93 4.23 4.46
N ASN A 85 -13.19 4.52 4.73
CA ASN A 85 -13.60 5.85 5.16
C ASN A 85 -13.12 6.18 6.58
N ASN A 86 -13.09 5.21 7.49
CA ASN A 86 -12.79 5.45 8.88
C ASN A 86 -11.30 5.34 9.22
N VAL A 87 -10.52 4.58 8.46
CA VAL A 87 -9.10 4.33 8.75
C VAL A 87 -8.19 4.74 7.61
N ILE A 88 -8.45 4.27 6.41
CA ILE A 88 -7.52 4.45 5.28
C ILE A 88 -7.48 5.90 4.80
N ARG A 89 -8.64 6.51 4.56
CA ARG A 89 -8.69 7.91 4.11
C ARG A 89 -8.10 8.89 5.13
N PRO A 90 -8.42 8.77 6.43
CA PRO A 90 -7.76 9.62 7.43
C PRO A 90 -6.25 9.43 7.51
N SER A 91 -5.76 8.22 7.21
CA SER A 91 -4.31 7.91 7.19
C SER A 91 -3.63 8.37 5.90
N THR A 92 -4.38 8.58 4.83
CA THR A 92 -3.86 8.94 3.51
C THR A 92 -4.11 10.43 3.27
N VAL A 93 -3.31 11.26 3.93
CA VAL A 93 -3.52 12.72 3.99
C VAL A 93 -3.36 13.33 2.60
N TYR A 94 -4.47 13.82 2.04
CA TYR A 94 -4.52 14.48 0.72
C TYR A 94 -4.08 13.59 -0.45
N GLY A 95 -4.04 12.28 -0.23
CA GLY A 95 -3.61 11.35 -1.26
C GLY A 95 -4.75 10.47 -1.78
N PRO A 96 -4.55 9.85 -2.93
CA PRO A 96 -5.54 8.95 -3.50
C PRO A 96 -5.55 7.59 -2.81
N VAL A 97 -6.72 6.94 -2.87
CA VAL A 97 -6.90 5.56 -2.42
C VAL A 97 -7.33 4.73 -3.63
N TYR A 98 -6.55 3.73 -3.97
CA TYR A 98 -6.77 2.89 -5.14
C TYR A 98 -7.17 1.48 -4.74
N ARG A 99 -7.95 0.80 -5.59
CA ARG A 99 -8.16 -0.65 -5.42
C ARG A 99 -6.97 -1.40 -5.98
N ALA A 100 -6.68 -2.54 -5.36
CA ALA A 100 -5.65 -3.44 -5.83
C ALA A 100 -6.11 -4.87 -5.59
N ASN A 101 -6.27 -5.63 -6.65
CA ASN A 101 -6.56 -7.05 -6.59
C ASN A 101 -5.34 -7.85 -7.06
N GLU A 102 -4.70 -7.37 -8.09
CA GLU A 102 -3.51 -7.99 -8.68
C GLU A 102 -2.34 -7.02 -8.65
N TYR A 103 -1.13 -7.54 -8.82
CA TYR A 103 0.09 -6.74 -8.81
C TYR A 103 0.04 -5.60 -9.83
N GLU A 104 -0.53 -5.85 -11.02
CA GLU A 104 -0.63 -4.85 -12.09
C GLU A 104 -1.43 -3.62 -11.69
N ASP A 105 -2.32 -3.75 -10.71
CA ASP A 105 -3.11 -2.62 -10.22
C ASP A 105 -2.27 -1.56 -9.49
N LEU A 106 -1.03 -1.90 -9.13
CA LEU A 106 -0.12 -0.95 -8.49
C LEU A 106 0.55 -0.01 -9.49
N PHE A 107 0.50 -0.31 -10.78
CA PHE A 107 1.13 0.54 -11.81
C PHE A 107 0.22 1.71 -12.19
N ALA A 108 0.83 2.87 -12.45
CA ALA A 108 0.12 4.12 -12.66
C ALA A 108 -0.97 4.06 -13.74
N PHE A 109 -0.70 3.38 -14.83
CA PHE A 109 -1.65 3.34 -15.95
C PHE A 109 -2.83 2.38 -15.74
N LYS A 110 -2.80 1.58 -14.67
CA LYS A 110 -3.88 0.66 -14.31
C LYS A 110 -4.56 1.00 -13.00
N ARG A 111 -4.14 2.08 -12.33
CA ARG A 111 -4.68 2.46 -11.03
C ARG A 111 -6.12 2.91 -11.15
N ARG A 112 -6.98 2.37 -10.27
CA ARG A 112 -8.40 2.71 -10.20
C ARG A 112 -8.74 3.23 -8.81
N GLU A 113 -9.12 4.50 -8.73
CA GLU A 113 -9.51 5.11 -7.46
C GLU A 113 -10.83 4.54 -6.94
N ILE A 114 -10.92 4.49 -5.61
CA ILE A 114 -12.15 4.13 -4.92
C ILE A 114 -12.96 5.39 -4.63
#